data_a139008d99e16c1ede2c32325b666b80
#
_entry.id   a139008d99e16c1ede2c32325b666b80
#
_cell.length_a   1.000
_cell.length_b   1.000
_cell.length_c   1.000
_cell.angle_alpha   90.00
_cell.angle_beta   90.00
_cell.angle_gamma   90.00
#
_symmetry.space_group_name_H-M   'P 1'
#
loop_
_entity.id
_entity.type
_entity.pdbx_description
1 polymer ?
#
loop_
_entity_poly.entity_id
_entity_poly.type
_entity_poly.pdbx_seq_one_letter_code
_entity_poly.pdbx_strand_id
1 'polypeptide(L)'
;MRRRIAPLGAAAGALLIAIGAAAPAQAADPASLAERTTAEAVFAHLEQLQEIAAANGGNRAAGQPGYAAAADYIEGLLIEAGYTTERQPFETTVQDLESAALAVTGTAPVPLDEPSILEFAPSGDVTGTVIVPAAPTGCSAEEWAGVDATGSIALVQRGVCSFAEKNLAAAAAGAIGVLVYNNAPGALAGTLGGSDPAFVPGFGLSDTEGAAILAELGAGPVTASLQIVETTSLIETFNLIAETPTGRDDNTVVVGAHLDSVPEGPGINDNGSGSAAILETALRLAEEGELENQVRFAWWGAEEVGLVGSYAYVDALPEEELSQIAAYLNFDMVGSPNYVVATYDADESTFPAPAAPPAGSAAVEDVFTDYFASTGQPVIDTAFDGRSDYAGFIDAGIPSSGVFTGADDIKTPEEAALFGGVVGDAHDPNYHSAEDDLDNVSLDALRITVPSIAFAVGSLSESTEAVNGVAPIVDEAPIDPGSPVTPGPPAAQEPIETLPSVGADGSAISAALGALLLLVGLGTALVTRAGRARVSR
;
A
#
# COMPACT_ATOMS: atom_id res chain seq x y z
N MET A 1 1.44 -16.72 95.43
CA MET A 1 1.32 -16.23 93.99
C MET A 1 1.96 -17.24 93.09
N ARG A 2 1.20 -18.15 92.52
CA ARG A 2 1.67 -19.16 91.55
C ARG A 2 1.17 -18.75 90.16
N ARG A 3 2.10 -18.43 89.24
CA ARG A 3 1.81 -18.22 87.84
C ARG A 3 1.71 -19.57 87.12
N ARG A 4 0.60 -19.80 86.46
CA ARG A 4 0.38 -20.91 85.54
C ARG A 4 0.87 -20.51 84.14
N ILE A 5 1.74 -21.35 83.60
CA ILE A 5 2.20 -21.27 82.20
C ILE A 5 1.28 -22.18 81.41
N ALA A 6 0.63 -21.64 80.36
CA ALA A 6 -0.16 -22.38 79.38
C ALA A 6 0.72 -22.76 78.16
N PRO A 7 0.54 -23.95 77.56
CA PRO A 7 1.34 -24.36 76.41
C PRO A 7 0.84 -23.73 75.10
N LEU A 8 1.77 -23.21 74.26
CA LEU A 8 1.54 -22.84 72.90
C LEU A 8 1.33 -24.12 72.07
N GLY A 9 0.16 -24.23 71.44
CA GLY A 9 -0.10 -25.20 70.39
C GLY A 9 0.44 -24.70 69.08
N ALA A 10 1.31 -25.46 68.44
CA ALA A 10 1.77 -25.18 67.04
C ALA A 10 0.70 -25.69 66.08
N ALA A 11 0.08 -24.73 65.36
CA ALA A 11 -0.76 -25.05 64.22
C ALA A 11 0.13 -25.10 62.93
N ALA A 12 0.31 -26.30 62.40
CA ALA A 12 0.92 -26.51 61.08
C ALA A 12 -0.10 -26.16 60.00
N GLY A 13 0.04 -25.00 59.38
CA GLY A 13 -0.72 -24.62 58.19
C GLY A 13 -0.14 -25.33 56.97
N ALA A 14 -0.90 -26.24 56.39
CA ALA A 14 -0.58 -26.80 55.07
C ALA A 14 -0.90 -25.75 54.01
N LEU A 15 0.14 -25.22 53.35
CA LEU A 15 0.04 -24.35 52.18
C LEU A 15 -0.29 -25.26 50.98
N LEU A 16 -1.54 -25.30 50.56
CA LEU A 16 -1.96 -25.88 49.27
C LEU A 16 -1.52 -24.92 48.16
N ILE A 17 -0.43 -25.24 47.49
CA ILE A 17 -0.07 -24.61 46.20
C ILE A 17 -1.05 -25.19 45.19
N ALA A 18 -2.06 -24.41 44.80
CA ALA A 18 -2.86 -24.70 43.64
C ALA A 18 -1.96 -24.46 42.42
N ILE A 19 -1.47 -25.52 41.80
CA ILE A 19 -0.90 -25.47 40.46
C ILE A 19 -2.12 -25.25 39.56
N GLY A 20 -2.38 -24.01 39.19
CA GLY A 20 -3.30 -23.68 38.09
C GLY A 20 -2.70 -24.32 36.85
N ALA A 21 -3.37 -25.30 36.25
CA ALA A 21 -3.08 -25.69 34.90
C ALA A 21 -3.36 -24.42 34.04
N ALA A 22 -2.33 -23.86 33.42
CA ALA A 22 -2.54 -22.87 32.37
C ALA A 22 -3.44 -23.54 31.32
N ALA A 23 -4.57 -22.92 31.00
CA ALA A 23 -5.32 -23.30 29.81
C ALA A 23 -4.36 -23.18 28.61
N PRO A 24 -4.43 -24.09 27.65
CA PRO A 24 -3.67 -23.91 26.42
C PRO A 24 -3.98 -22.51 25.86
N ALA A 25 -2.96 -21.78 25.45
CA ALA A 25 -3.14 -20.52 24.74
C ALA A 25 -4.08 -20.81 23.55
N GLN A 26 -5.12 -20.03 23.43
CA GLN A 26 -6.10 -20.21 22.36
C GLN A 26 -5.58 -19.41 21.19
N ALA A 27 -5.52 -20.03 20.02
CA ALA A 27 -5.20 -19.36 18.78
C ALA A 27 -6.15 -18.16 18.55
N ALA A 28 -5.71 -17.14 17.86
CA ALA A 28 -6.57 -16.01 17.52
C ALA A 28 -7.80 -16.50 16.74
N ASP A 29 -8.97 -15.98 17.08
CA ASP A 29 -10.21 -16.27 16.33
C ASP A 29 -10.52 -15.08 15.41
N PRO A 30 -10.24 -15.18 14.09
CA PRO A 30 -10.45 -14.07 13.16
C PRO A 30 -11.87 -13.51 13.17
N ALA A 31 -12.88 -14.38 13.34
CA ALA A 31 -14.27 -13.94 13.41
C ALA A 31 -14.56 -13.16 14.70
N SER A 32 -14.04 -13.62 15.83
CA SER A 32 -14.15 -12.90 17.10
C SER A 32 -13.40 -11.57 17.07
N LEU A 33 -12.22 -11.52 16.45
CA LEU A 33 -11.44 -10.30 16.28
C LEU A 33 -12.22 -9.27 15.45
N ALA A 34 -12.81 -9.70 14.32
CA ALA A 34 -13.67 -8.87 13.48
C ALA A 34 -14.88 -8.31 14.23
N GLU A 35 -15.55 -9.12 15.08
CA GLU A 35 -16.70 -8.66 15.86
C GLU A 35 -16.33 -7.61 16.94
N ARG A 36 -15.12 -7.70 17.49
CA ARG A 36 -14.64 -6.80 18.57
C ARG A 36 -14.01 -5.51 18.05
N THR A 37 -13.51 -5.51 16.81
CA THR A 37 -12.94 -4.34 16.17
C THR A 37 -14.07 -3.54 15.52
N THR A 38 -14.48 -2.44 16.15
CA THR A 38 -15.71 -1.73 15.77
C THR A 38 -15.42 -0.39 15.10
N ALA A 39 -16.27 -0.02 14.16
CA ALA A 39 -16.21 1.29 13.49
C ALA A 39 -16.29 2.46 14.49
N GLU A 40 -17.09 2.32 15.55
CA GLU A 40 -17.23 3.34 16.58
C GLU A 40 -15.95 3.55 17.39
N ALA A 41 -15.17 2.49 17.64
CA ALA A 41 -13.86 2.59 18.29
C ALA A 41 -12.84 3.25 17.35
N VAL A 42 -12.82 2.87 16.08
CA VAL A 42 -12.00 3.53 15.05
C VAL A 42 -12.36 5.01 14.94
N PHE A 43 -13.62 5.36 14.92
CA PHE A 43 -14.07 6.75 14.86
C PHE A 43 -13.61 7.58 16.06
N ALA A 44 -13.51 6.99 17.25
CA ALA A 44 -12.96 7.67 18.43
C ALA A 44 -11.45 7.96 18.26
N HIS A 45 -10.68 7.12 17.56
CA HIS A 45 -9.30 7.43 17.18
C HIS A 45 -9.23 8.56 16.15
N LEU A 46 -10.17 8.61 15.19
CA LEU A 46 -10.25 9.73 14.22
C LEU A 46 -10.55 11.07 14.91
N GLU A 47 -11.41 11.09 15.93
CA GLU A 47 -11.65 12.28 16.75
C GLU A 47 -10.32 12.79 17.38
N GLN A 48 -9.46 11.88 17.86
CA GLN A 48 -8.17 12.26 18.43
C GLN A 48 -7.18 12.75 17.36
N LEU A 49 -7.14 12.12 16.18
CA LEU A 49 -6.28 12.57 15.08
C LEU A 49 -6.70 13.96 14.60
N GLN A 50 -8.00 14.25 14.53
CA GLN A 50 -8.50 15.59 14.24
C GLN A 50 -8.11 16.63 15.30
N GLU A 51 -8.27 16.30 16.58
CA GLU A 51 -7.85 17.18 17.67
C GLU A 51 -6.35 17.46 17.64
N ILE A 52 -5.53 16.45 17.32
CA ILE A 52 -4.08 16.57 17.15
C ILE A 52 -3.76 17.49 15.98
N ALA A 53 -4.37 17.29 14.81
CA ALA A 53 -4.17 18.15 13.65
C ALA A 53 -4.55 19.61 13.99
N ALA A 54 -5.71 19.84 14.58
CA ALA A 54 -6.18 21.17 14.97
C ALA A 54 -5.25 21.88 15.97
N ALA A 55 -4.62 21.13 16.89
CA ALA A 55 -3.66 21.67 17.85
C ALA A 55 -2.29 22.00 17.24
N ASN A 56 -1.97 21.46 16.06
CA ASN A 56 -0.65 21.51 15.44
C ASN A 56 -0.64 22.12 14.02
N GLY A 57 -1.50 23.09 13.77
CA GLY A 57 -1.47 23.85 12.50
C GLY A 57 -2.52 23.41 11.49
N GLY A 58 -3.37 22.45 11.84
CA GLY A 58 -4.50 22.00 11.01
C GLY A 58 -4.21 20.76 10.17
N ASN A 59 -3.00 20.19 10.27
CA ASN A 59 -2.63 19.01 9.48
C ASN A 59 -1.73 18.05 10.26
N ARG A 60 -1.42 16.91 9.65
CA ARG A 60 -0.49 15.87 10.11
C ARG A 60 0.62 15.62 9.08
N ALA A 61 0.92 16.61 8.24
CA ALA A 61 1.86 16.49 7.14
C ALA A 61 3.26 16.03 7.59
N ALA A 62 3.98 15.36 6.72
CA ALA A 62 5.32 14.85 6.97
C ALA A 62 6.26 15.95 7.48
N GLY A 63 7.00 15.66 8.55
CA GLY A 63 7.92 16.62 9.18
C GLY A 63 7.25 17.74 9.97
N GLN A 64 5.91 17.82 10.01
CA GLN A 64 5.17 18.80 10.81
C GLN A 64 4.88 18.28 12.23
N PRO A 65 4.65 19.17 13.21
CA PRO A 65 4.36 18.77 14.58
C PRO A 65 3.14 17.85 14.73
N GLY A 66 2.15 17.98 13.84
CA GLY A 66 0.93 17.15 13.86
C GLY A 66 1.24 15.68 13.59
N TYR A 67 2.15 15.38 12.66
CA TYR A 67 2.62 14.03 12.38
C TYR A 67 3.23 13.37 13.61
N ALA A 68 4.21 14.06 14.22
CA ALA A 68 4.89 13.53 15.40
C ALA A 68 3.93 13.32 16.58
N ALA A 69 2.97 14.25 16.79
CA ALA A 69 1.97 14.14 17.86
C ALA A 69 0.98 13.00 17.61
N ALA A 70 0.61 12.71 16.35
CA ALA A 70 -0.21 11.56 15.99
C ALA A 70 0.54 10.25 16.24
N ALA A 71 1.81 10.19 15.87
CA ALA A 71 2.66 9.05 16.17
C ALA A 71 2.85 8.83 17.68
N ASP A 72 3.04 9.91 18.48
CA ASP A 72 3.12 9.82 19.95
C ASP A 72 1.83 9.22 20.56
N TYR A 73 0.67 9.60 20.02
CA TYR A 73 -0.63 9.08 20.46
C TYR A 73 -0.75 7.58 20.18
N ILE A 74 -0.46 7.16 18.94
CA ILE A 74 -0.54 5.77 18.51
C ILE A 74 0.47 4.90 19.27
N GLU A 75 1.74 5.32 19.31
CA GLU A 75 2.81 4.60 20.00
C GLU A 75 2.51 4.40 21.49
N GLY A 76 1.95 5.42 22.13
CA GLY A 76 1.55 5.34 23.54
C GLY A 76 0.55 4.20 23.80
N LEU A 77 -0.48 4.07 22.97
CA LEU A 77 -1.48 3.01 23.08
C LEU A 77 -0.90 1.62 22.77
N LEU A 78 -0.02 1.53 21.79
CA LEU A 78 0.64 0.27 21.40
C LEU A 78 1.57 -0.24 22.52
N ILE A 79 2.34 0.65 23.13
CA ILE A 79 3.20 0.30 24.28
C ILE A 79 2.34 -0.18 25.47
N GLU A 80 1.21 0.46 25.75
CA GLU A 80 0.28 0.04 26.80
C GLU A 80 -0.35 -1.33 26.49
N ALA A 81 -0.56 -1.64 25.21
CA ALA A 81 -1.05 -2.93 24.74
C ALA A 81 0.04 -4.02 24.70
N GLY A 82 1.31 -3.68 24.91
CA GLY A 82 2.42 -4.66 25.02
C GLY A 82 3.22 -4.86 23.74
N TYR A 83 3.04 -4.02 22.71
CA TYR A 83 3.85 -4.06 21.49
C TYR A 83 5.28 -3.56 21.74
N THR A 84 6.22 -4.09 20.96
CA THR A 84 7.53 -3.45 20.78
C THR A 84 7.43 -2.43 19.67
N THR A 85 7.82 -1.20 19.93
CA THR A 85 7.73 -0.12 18.96
C THR A 85 9.10 0.39 18.54
N GLU A 86 9.21 0.86 17.30
CA GLU A 86 10.40 1.49 16.72
C GLU A 86 9.99 2.65 15.84
N ARG A 87 10.75 3.75 15.88
CA ARG A 87 10.67 4.83 14.90
C ARG A 87 11.87 4.72 13.96
N GLN A 88 11.60 4.38 12.72
CA GLN A 88 12.62 4.28 11.67
C GLN A 88 12.78 5.64 10.99
N PRO A 89 13.87 6.40 11.27
CA PRO A 89 14.07 7.73 10.70
C PRO A 89 14.52 7.65 9.24
N PHE A 90 14.09 8.62 8.44
CA PHE A 90 14.56 8.85 7.08
C PHE A 90 14.50 10.35 6.72
N GLU A 91 15.20 10.72 5.65
CA GLU A 91 15.15 12.07 5.08
C GLU A 91 14.35 12.05 3.78
N THR A 92 13.54 13.09 3.57
CA THR A 92 12.83 13.31 2.31
C THR A 92 12.79 14.78 1.96
N THR A 93 12.42 15.05 0.69
CA THR A 93 12.24 16.41 0.19
C THR A 93 10.75 16.71 0.12
N VAL A 94 10.33 17.82 0.70
CA VAL A 94 8.97 18.35 0.58
C VAL A 94 8.97 19.62 -0.25
N GLN A 95 7.89 19.84 -0.99
CA GLN A 95 7.67 21.01 -1.81
C GLN A 95 6.55 21.85 -1.19
N ASP A 96 6.87 23.09 -0.81
CA ASP A 96 5.90 24.08 -0.35
C ASP A 96 5.55 25.02 -1.51
N LEU A 97 4.31 24.96 -1.99
CA LEU A 97 3.83 25.81 -3.06
C LEU A 97 3.39 27.16 -2.51
N GLU A 98 4.10 28.25 -2.87
CA GLU A 98 3.70 29.61 -2.50
C GLU A 98 2.64 30.18 -3.44
N SER A 99 2.78 29.95 -4.74
CA SER A 99 1.80 30.38 -5.75
C SER A 99 2.01 29.69 -7.08
N ALA A 100 0.91 29.47 -7.81
CA ALA A 100 0.95 28.98 -9.18
C ALA A 100 -0.06 29.77 -10.05
N ALA A 101 0.29 29.98 -11.31
CA ALA A 101 -0.60 30.57 -12.30
C ALA A 101 -0.31 30.01 -13.70
N LEU A 102 -1.37 29.67 -14.41
CA LEU A 102 -1.32 29.23 -15.80
C LEU A 102 -2.26 30.09 -16.65
N ALA A 103 -1.77 30.55 -17.80
CA ALA A 103 -2.60 31.23 -18.80
C ALA A 103 -2.28 30.68 -20.19
N VAL A 104 -3.30 30.36 -20.96
CA VAL A 104 -3.16 29.87 -22.34
C VAL A 104 -3.99 30.74 -23.27
N THR A 105 -3.38 31.18 -24.36
CA THR A 105 -4.01 32.09 -25.35
C THR A 105 -3.72 31.58 -26.75
N GLY A 106 -4.79 31.32 -27.51
CA GLY A 106 -4.77 31.04 -28.92
C GLY A 106 -5.34 32.22 -29.72
N THR A 107 -6.38 32.00 -30.52
CA THR A 107 -7.17 33.08 -31.18
C THR A 107 -7.95 33.91 -30.14
N ALA A 108 -8.24 33.30 -28.95
CA ALA A 108 -8.78 33.91 -27.74
C ALA A 108 -8.14 33.26 -26.50
N PRO A 109 -8.31 33.85 -25.29
CA PRO A 109 -7.95 33.15 -24.07
C PRO A 109 -8.68 31.80 -23.96
N VAL A 110 -7.96 30.73 -23.61
CA VAL A 110 -8.53 29.41 -23.32
C VAL A 110 -9.00 29.42 -21.87
N PRO A 111 -10.28 29.12 -21.57
CA PRO A 111 -10.73 28.96 -20.21
C PRO A 111 -10.02 27.74 -19.59
N LEU A 112 -9.51 27.93 -18.38
CA LEU A 112 -8.90 26.88 -17.56
C LEU A 112 -9.61 26.93 -16.21
N ASP A 113 -10.32 25.88 -15.89
CA ASP A 113 -11.16 25.83 -14.70
C ASP A 113 -10.47 25.10 -13.54
N GLU A 114 -9.64 24.09 -13.86
CA GLU A 114 -9.04 23.20 -12.87
C GLU A 114 -7.56 22.85 -13.16
N PRO A 115 -6.69 23.79 -13.58
CA PRO A 115 -5.28 23.46 -13.77
C PRO A 115 -4.61 23.27 -12.41
N SER A 116 -3.91 22.15 -12.22
CA SER A 116 -3.08 21.88 -11.05
C SER A 116 -1.59 21.93 -11.43
N ILE A 117 -0.70 22.24 -10.51
CA ILE A 117 0.72 22.01 -10.75
C ILE A 117 0.99 20.50 -10.80
N LEU A 118 1.99 20.11 -11.59
CA LEU A 118 2.60 18.80 -11.37
C LEU A 118 3.47 18.91 -10.11
N GLU A 119 3.18 18.12 -9.10
CA GLU A 119 3.95 18.12 -7.86
C GLU A 119 5.45 17.89 -8.15
N PHE A 120 6.32 18.55 -7.41
CA PHE A 120 7.77 18.66 -7.67
C PHE A 120 8.16 19.36 -8.99
N ALA A 121 7.20 19.98 -9.72
CA ALA A 121 7.59 20.87 -10.79
C ALA A 121 8.32 22.10 -10.22
N PRO A 122 9.50 22.45 -10.76
CA PRO A 122 10.32 23.52 -10.19
C PRO A 122 9.71 24.90 -10.39
N SER A 123 10.10 25.83 -9.54
CA SER A 123 9.82 27.25 -9.70
C SER A 123 10.23 27.74 -11.10
N GLY A 124 9.41 28.59 -11.69
CA GLY A 124 9.70 29.23 -12.97
C GLY A 124 8.63 30.25 -13.38
N ASP A 125 9.06 31.22 -14.20
CA ASP A 125 8.19 32.18 -14.88
C ASP A 125 8.55 32.15 -16.36
N VAL A 126 7.83 31.32 -17.10
CA VAL A 126 8.14 31.01 -18.49
C VAL A 126 6.92 31.25 -19.41
N THR A 127 7.20 31.79 -20.59
CA THR A 127 6.20 32.00 -21.63
C THR A 127 6.74 31.51 -22.96
N GLY A 128 5.98 30.67 -23.63
CA GLY A 128 6.40 30.09 -24.91
C GLY A 128 5.23 29.69 -25.81
N THR A 129 5.54 29.41 -27.07
CA THR A 129 4.57 28.81 -27.99
C THR A 129 4.30 27.37 -27.58
N VAL A 130 3.03 26.98 -27.55
CA VAL A 130 2.63 25.61 -27.28
C VAL A 130 2.92 24.73 -28.50
N ILE A 131 3.60 23.60 -28.26
CA ILE A 131 3.88 22.60 -29.29
C ILE A 131 3.52 21.19 -28.78
N VAL A 132 3.33 20.29 -29.74
CA VAL A 132 3.05 18.87 -29.43
C VAL A 132 4.14 17.99 -30.03
N PRO A 133 4.48 16.85 -29.39
CA PRO A 133 5.38 15.85 -29.97
C PRO A 133 4.73 15.13 -31.16
N ALA A 134 5.50 14.30 -31.86
CA ALA A 134 5.01 13.49 -32.97
C ALA A 134 4.02 12.40 -32.54
N ALA A 135 4.17 11.87 -31.32
CA ALA A 135 3.18 11.02 -30.65
C ALA A 135 2.66 11.76 -29.41
N PRO A 136 1.36 11.67 -29.07
CA PRO A 136 0.74 12.57 -28.08
C PRO A 136 1.30 12.40 -26.67
N THR A 137 1.86 11.25 -26.33
CA THR A 137 2.35 10.94 -24.97
C THR A 137 3.67 11.59 -24.62
N GLY A 138 4.55 11.86 -25.59
CA GLY A 138 5.81 12.57 -25.40
C GLY A 138 6.81 11.85 -24.48
N CYS A 139 6.74 10.52 -24.41
CA CYS A 139 7.47 9.70 -23.44
C CYS A 139 8.97 9.53 -23.75
N SER A 140 9.39 9.69 -24.99
CA SER A 140 10.75 9.36 -25.40
C SER A 140 11.31 10.32 -26.46
N ALA A 141 12.63 10.31 -26.62
CA ALA A 141 13.30 11.12 -27.64
C ALA A 141 12.80 10.80 -29.07
N GLU A 142 12.37 9.56 -29.33
CA GLU A 142 11.79 9.15 -30.62
C GLU A 142 10.47 9.87 -30.89
N GLU A 143 9.66 10.09 -29.87
CA GLU A 143 8.38 10.81 -29.98
C GLU A 143 8.58 12.31 -30.22
N TRP A 144 9.74 12.86 -29.86
CA TRP A 144 10.16 14.23 -30.13
C TRP A 144 10.99 14.36 -31.43
N ALA A 145 11.25 13.25 -32.14
CA ALA A 145 12.09 13.28 -33.32
C ALA A 145 11.53 14.21 -34.42
N GLY A 146 12.34 15.20 -34.82
CA GLY A 146 11.95 16.21 -35.83
C GLY A 146 11.11 17.37 -35.32
N VAL A 147 10.82 17.42 -34.00
CA VAL A 147 10.15 18.54 -33.32
C VAL A 147 11.21 19.37 -32.60
N ASP A 148 11.37 20.64 -32.93
CA ASP A 148 12.23 21.57 -32.19
C ASP A 148 11.39 22.26 -31.12
N ALA A 149 11.56 21.81 -29.86
CA ALA A 149 10.85 22.36 -28.72
C ALA A 149 11.57 23.56 -28.08
N THR A 150 12.68 24.03 -28.65
CA THR A 150 13.50 25.07 -28.03
C THR A 150 12.69 26.33 -27.71
N GLY A 151 12.63 26.69 -26.44
CA GLY A 151 11.90 27.86 -25.92
C GLY A 151 10.38 27.76 -26.02
N SER A 152 9.84 26.56 -26.19
CA SER A 152 8.41 26.29 -26.31
C SER A 152 7.87 25.63 -25.05
N ILE A 153 6.53 25.60 -24.90
CA ILE A 153 5.81 24.85 -23.89
C ILE A 153 5.29 23.56 -24.55
N ALA A 154 5.67 22.42 -24.00
CA ALA A 154 5.23 21.12 -24.48
C ALA A 154 3.78 20.84 -24.01
N LEU A 155 2.91 20.35 -24.90
CA LEU A 155 1.60 19.80 -24.54
C LEU A 155 1.59 18.30 -24.83
N VAL A 156 1.46 17.47 -23.80
CA VAL A 156 1.51 16.01 -23.89
C VAL A 156 0.31 15.35 -23.18
N GLN A 157 -0.03 14.13 -23.57
CA GLN A 157 -1.15 13.38 -22.99
C GLN A 157 -0.66 12.48 -21.84
N ARG A 158 -1.47 12.33 -20.78
CA ARG A 158 -1.30 11.32 -19.74
C ARG A 158 -1.27 9.90 -20.33
N GLY A 159 -0.58 8.97 -19.65
CA GLY A 159 -0.51 7.55 -19.99
C GLY A 159 0.81 7.13 -20.64
N VAL A 160 1.05 5.83 -20.69
CA VAL A 160 2.22 5.11 -21.24
C VAL A 160 3.47 5.20 -20.36
N CYS A 161 3.83 6.37 -19.86
CA CYS A 161 4.99 6.60 -18.99
C CYS A 161 4.67 7.61 -17.89
N SER A 162 5.53 7.71 -16.88
CA SER A 162 5.39 8.64 -15.76
C SER A 162 5.40 10.11 -16.20
N PHE A 163 4.91 11.00 -15.34
CA PHE A 163 4.97 12.44 -15.60
C PHE A 163 6.40 12.96 -15.59
N ALA A 164 7.28 12.37 -14.76
CA ALA A 164 8.72 12.66 -14.77
C ALA A 164 9.36 12.38 -16.12
N GLU A 165 9.13 11.19 -16.69
CA GLU A 165 9.65 10.83 -18.01
C GLU A 165 9.18 11.77 -19.11
N LYS A 166 7.89 12.19 -19.08
CA LYS A 166 7.33 13.18 -20.02
C LYS A 166 8.02 14.54 -19.88
N ASN A 167 8.21 15.01 -18.64
CA ASN A 167 8.86 16.27 -18.35
C ASN A 167 10.32 16.25 -18.82
N LEU A 168 11.09 15.22 -18.47
CA LEU A 168 12.47 15.05 -18.91
C LEU A 168 12.61 14.94 -20.43
N ALA A 169 11.74 14.19 -21.10
CA ALA A 169 11.77 14.05 -22.56
C ALA A 169 11.47 15.39 -23.26
N ALA A 170 10.50 16.14 -22.78
CA ALA A 170 10.19 17.47 -23.29
C ALA A 170 11.32 18.47 -23.05
N ALA A 171 11.89 18.51 -21.84
CA ALA A 171 13.04 19.33 -21.47
C ALA A 171 14.26 19.00 -22.34
N ALA A 172 14.55 17.72 -22.56
CA ALA A 172 15.62 17.27 -23.44
C ALA A 172 15.42 17.68 -24.90
N ALA A 173 14.16 17.82 -25.36
CA ALA A 173 13.82 18.36 -26.67
C ALA A 173 13.92 19.90 -26.74
N GLY A 174 14.16 20.59 -25.62
CA GLY A 174 14.35 22.03 -25.51
C GLY A 174 13.12 22.79 -24.99
N ALA A 175 12.07 22.12 -24.53
CA ALA A 175 10.93 22.77 -23.92
C ALA A 175 11.34 23.48 -22.61
N ILE A 176 10.70 24.62 -22.33
CA ILE A 176 10.92 25.41 -21.12
C ILE A 176 9.77 25.26 -20.11
N GLY A 177 8.75 24.46 -20.43
CA GLY A 177 7.64 24.11 -19.58
C GLY A 177 6.81 22.98 -20.21
N VAL A 178 6.01 22.31 -19.40
CA VAL A 178 5.20 21.16 -19.82
C VAL A 178 3.76 21.32 -19.32
N LEU A 179 2.81 21.03 -20.19
CA LEU A 179 1.39 20.88 -19.89
C LEU A 179 1.02 19.42 -20.17
N VAL A 180 0.52 18.71 -19.16
CA VAL A 180 0.03 17.33 -19.33
C VAL A 180 -1.48 17.33 -19.23
N TYR A 181 -2.20 16.90 -20.25
CA TYR A 181 -3.65 16.78 -20.19
C TYR A 181 -4.11 15.35 -19.95
N ASN A 182 -5.23 15.23 -19.24
CA ASN A 182 -5.79 13.94 -18.86
C ASN A 182 -6.21 13.11 -20.10
N ASN A 183 -6.12 11.79 -20.00
CA ASN A 183 -6.60 10.82 -20.99
C ASN A 183 -7.95 10.21 -20.62
N ALA A 184 -8.49 10.60 -19.45
CA ALA A 184 -9.82 10.27 -18.93
C ALA A 184 -10.59 11.55 -18.58
N PRO A 185 -11.91 11.54 -18.45
CA PRO A 185 -12.67 12.70 -18.03
C PRO A 185 -12.24 13.22 -16.65
N GLY A 186 -12.13 14.55 -16.52
CA GLY A 186 -11.87 15.23 -15.25
C GLY A 186 -10.49 15.88 -15.13
N ALA A 187 -10.23 16.48 -13.98
CA ALA A 187 -8.98 17.14 -13.64
C ALA A 187 -7.79 16.17 -13.66
N LEU A 188 -6.57 16.70 -13.69
CA LEU A 188 -5.35 15.92 -13.60
C LEU A 188 -4.47 16.45 -12.48
N ALA A 189 -4.51 15.81 -11.32
CA ALA A 189 -3.44 15.90 -10.34
C ALA A 189 -2.33 14.89 -10.71
N GLY A 190 -1.06 15.29 -10.57
CA GLY A 190 0.06 14.42 -10.93
C GLY A 190 1.34 14.83 -10.24
N THR A 191 2.20 13.87 -9.94
CA THR A 191 3.50 14.09 -9.32
C THR A 191 4.64 13.72 -10.27
N LEU A 192 5.76 14.45 -10.19
CA LEU A 192 7.02 14.07 -10.82
C LEU A 192 7.82 13.08 -9.96
N GLY A 193 7.32 12.73 -8.77
CA GLY A 193 7.91 11.73 -7.89
C GLY A 193 9.18 12.17 -7.16
N GLY A 194 9.45 13.48 -7.14
CA GLY A 194 10.61 14.08 -6.49
C GLY A 194 11.27 15.18 -7.32
N SER A 195 12.24 15.87 -6.75
CA SER A 195 12.94 16.99 -7.39
C SER A 195 14.08 16.50 -8.30
N ASP A 196 14.13 17.00 -9.54
CA ASP A 196 15.25 16.81 -10.46
C ASP A 196 15.63 18.16 -11.08
N PRO A 197 16.93 18.55 -11.11
CA PRO A 197 17.37 19.81 -11.71
C PRO A 197 17.16 19.88 -13.21
N ALA A 198 16.82 18.79 -13.88
CA ALA A 198 16.48 18.74 -15.30
C ALA A 198 14.99 18.96 -15.56
N PHE A 199 14.15 18.97 -14.53
CA PHE A 199 12.74 19.27 -14.70
C PHE A 199 12.51 20.73 -15.10
N VAL A 200 11.42 20.96 -15.82
CA VAL A 200 10.90 22.29 -16.16
C VAL A 200 9.53 22.50 -15.53
N PRO A 201 9.08 23.75 -15.30
CA PRO A 201 7.76 24.05 -14.77
C PRO A 201 6.66 23.28 -15.49
N GLY A 202 5.70 22.71 -14.74
CA GLY A 202 4.69 21.83 -15.31
C GLY A 202 3.32 21.95 -14.65
N PHE A 203 2.25 21.81 -15.49
CA PHE A 203 0.88 21.78 -15.02
C PHE A 203 0.14 20.57 -15.57
N GLY A 204 -0.76 20.00 -14.76
CA GLY A 204 -1.81 19.08 -15.16
C GLY A 204 -3.04 19.85 -15.64
N LEU A 205 -3.74 19.30 -16.62
CA LEU A 205 -4.94 19.84 -17.24
C LEU A 205 -6.00 18.75 -17.34
N SER A 206 -7.27 19.11 -17.23
CA SER A 206 -8.35 18.19 -17.56
C SER A 206 -8.31 17.77 -19.05
N ASP A 207 -9.01 16.71 -19.39
CA ASP A 207 -9.21 16.27 -20.78
C ASP A 207 -9.86 17.35 -21.64
N THR A 208 -10.83 18.09 -21.08
CA THR A 208 -11.55 19.17 -21.76
C THR A 208 -10.66 20.39 -22.01
N GLU A 209 -9.81 20.77 -21.06
CA GLU A 209 -8.83 21.85 -21.23
C GLU A 209 -7.77 21.48 -22.26
N GLY A 210 -7.25 20.26 -22.22
CA GLY A 210 -6.33 19.75 -23.23
C GLY A 210 -6.94 19.75 -24.63
N ALA A 211 -8.18 19.28 -24.77
CA ALA A 211 -8.91 19.30 -26.03
C ALA A 211 -9.13 20.73 -26.55
N ALA A 212 -9.43 21.69 -25.67
CA ALA A 212 -9.60 23.10 -26.03
C ALA A 212 -8.28 23.70 -26.57
N ILE A 213 -7.15 23.44 -25.93
CA ILE A 213 -5.83 23.88 -26.39
C ILE A 213 -5.47 23.28 -27.76
N LEU A 214 -5.73 21.96 -27.93
CA LEU A 214 -5.50 21.28 -29.21
C LEU A 214 -6.36 21.85 -30.33
N ALA A 215 -7.60 22.24 -30.04
CA ALA A 215 -8.48 22.90 -31.02
C ALA A 215 -7.95 24.28 -31.44
N GLU A 216 -7.47 25.09 -30.49
CA GLU A 216 -6.84 26.39 -30.79
C GLU A 216 -5.55 26.22 -31.60
N LEU A 217 -4.72 25.19 -31.30
CA LEU A 217 -3.54 24.85 -32.09
C LEU A 217 -3.90 24.54 -33.57
N GLY A 218 -5.06 23.90 -33.78
CA GLY A 218 -5.59 23.68 -35.15
C GLY A 218 -6.03 24.96 -35.87
N ALA A 219 -6.34 26.03 -35.14
CA ALA A 219 -6.74 27.34 -35.69
C ALA A 219 -5.56 28.31 -35.89
N GLY A 220 -4.48 28.16 -35.11
CA GLY A 220 -3.31 29.03 -35.20
C GLY A 220 -2.31 28.82 -34.04
N PRO A 221 -1.30 29.69 -33.95
CA PRO A 221 -0.33 29.61 -32.85
C PRO A 221 -1.01 29.82 -31.49
N VAL A 222 -0.63 29.02 -30.52
CA VAL A 222 -1.05 29.12 -29.11
C VAL A 222 0.17 29.46 -28.25
N THR A 223 -0.02 30.35 -27.28
CA THR A 223 1.01 30.73 -26.31
C THR A 223 0.54 30.34 -24.90
N ALA A 224 1.41 29.74 -24.08
CA ALA A 224 1.17 29.51 -22.67
C ALA A 224 2.18 30.28 -21.82
N SER A 225 1.72 30.74 -20.65
CA SER A 225 2.54 31.36 -19.60
C SER A 225 2.33 30.56 -18.31
N LEU A 226 3.42 30.00 -17.80
CA LEU A 226 3.47 29.20 -16.58
C LEU A 226 4.26 29.98 -15.53
N GLN A 227 3.66 30.19 -14.36
CA GLN A 227 4.33 30.77 -13.21
C GLN A 227 4.15 29.82 -12.03
N ILE A 228 5.26 29.38 -11.44
CA ILE A 228 5.30 28.54 -10.23
C ILE A 228 6.32 29.20 -9.29
N VAL A 229 5.92 29.41 -8.05
CA VAL A 229 6.80 29.83 -6.96
C VAL A 229 6.65 28.77 -5.87
N GLU A 230 7.70 28.02 -5.65
CA GLU A 230 7.76 26.95 -4.66
C GLU A 230 9.08 27.03 -3.90
N THR A 231 9.12 26.37 -2.74
CA THR A 231 10.32 26.16 -1.94
C THR A 231 10.45 24.69 -1.65
N THR A 232 11.58 24.11 -2.03
CA THR A 232 11.91 22.73 -1.72
C THR A 232 12.76 22.65 -0.45
N SER A 233 12.36 21.84 0.50
CA SER A 233 13.03 21.65 1.80
C SER A 233 13.35 20.19 2.05
N LEU A 234 14.57 19.89 2.53
CA LEU A 234 14.89 18.58 3.08
C LEU A 234 14.39 18.52 4.52
N ILE A 235 13.61 17.51 4.83
CA ILE A 235 13.09 17.24 6.17
C ILE A 235 13.55 15.88 6.69
N GLU A 236 13.65 15.74 8.01
CA GLU A 236 13.76 14.46 8.69
C GLU A 236 12.38 14.04 9.19
N THR A 237 11.96 12.83 8.92
CA THR A 237 10.72 12.22 9.42
C THR A 237 10.97 10.74 9.73
N PHE A 238 9.94 9.96 10.00
CA PHE A 238 10.10 8.57 10.40
C PHE A 238 8.85 7.74 10.08
N ASN A 239 9.01 6.42 9.97
CA ASN A 239 7.93 5.45 10.08
C ASN A 239 7.77 5.02 11.54
N LEU A 240 6.55 4.81 12.00
CA LEU A 240 6.27 4.15 13.27
C LEU A 240 5.95 2.67 13.00
N ILE A 241 6.71 1.78 13.62
CA ILE A 241 6.59 0.33 13.46
C ILE A 241 6.28 -0.29 14.82
N ALA A 242 5.39 -1.27 14.86
CA ALA A 242 5.04 -2.00 16.07
C ALA A 242 4.92 -3.50 15.78
N GLU A 243 5.50 -4.32 16.63
CA GLU A 243 5.52 -5.78 16.50
C GLU A 243 4.78 -6.46 17.64
N THR A 244 4.00 -7.48 17.30
CA THR A 244 3.38 -8.35 18.31
C THR A 244 4.44 -9.07 19.14
N PRO A 245 4.18 -9.26 20.45
CA PRO A 245 5.13 -9.95 21.32
C PRO A 245 5.22 -11.45 21.08
N THR A 246 4.29 -12.01 20.31
CA THR A 246 4.18 -13.42 19.94
C THR A 246 4.08 -13.59 18.44
N GLY A 247 4.18 -14.82 17.97
CA GLY A 247 4.26 -15.16 16.56
C GLY A 247 5.70 -15.36 16.09
N ARG A 248 5.90 -16.21 15.10
CA ARG A 248 7.22 -16.49 14.53
C ARG A 248 7.67 -15.30 13.65
N ASP A 249 8.89 -14.88 13.85
CA ASP A 249 9.49 -13.73 13.16
C ASP A 249 10.09 -14.06 11.78
N ASP A 250 10.18 -15.36 11.45
CA ASP A 250 10.61 -15.82 10.13
C ASP A 250 9.47 -15.96 9.11
N ASN A 251 8.25 -15.51 9.48
CA ASN A 251 7.05 -15.51 8.63
C ASN A 251 6.11 -14.38 9.08
N THR A 252 6.50 -13.14 8.84
CA THR A 252 5.83 -11.95 9.36
C THR A 252 4.76 -11.44 8.38
N VAL A 253 3.58 -11.08 8.91
CA VAL A 253 2.55 -10.32 8.17
C VAL A 253 2.72 -8.85 8.48
N VAL A 254 2.96 -8.03 7.46
CA VAL A 254 3.06 -6.57 7.60
C VAL A 254 1.71 -5.94 7.27
N VAL A 255 1.27 -5.01 8.12
CA VAL A 255 -0.03 -4.32 8.03
C VAL A 255 0.25 -2.83 8.06
N GLY A 256 -0.07 -2.12 7.01
CA GLY A 256 0.33 -0.72 6.87
C GLY A 256 -0.78 0.24 6.47
N ALA A 257 -0.61 1.49 6.90
CA ALA A 257 -1.36 2.67 6.51
C ALA A 257 -0.45 3.88 6.69
N HIS A 258 -0.55 4.90 5.83
CA HIS A 258 0.22 6.10 6.12
C HIS A 258 -0.44 6.96 7.20
N LEU A 259 0.37 7.71 7.93
CA LEU A 259 -0.07 8.55 9.04
C LEU A 259 -0.01 10.03 8.72
N ASP A 260 0.81 10.42 7.77
CA ASP A 260 0.85 11.80 7.32
C ASP A 260 -0.42 12.18 6.54
N SER A 261 -0.67 13.44 6.42
CA SER A 261 -1.68 14.07 5.58
C SER A 261 -1.03 15.06 4.65
N VAL A 262 -1.77 15.55 3.65
CA VAL A 262 -1.39 16.76 2.93
C VAL A 262 -1.33 17.98 3.87
N PRO A 263 -0.56 19.03 3.54
CA PRO A 263 -0.50 20.27 4.34
C PRO A 263 -1.82 21.04 4.39
N GLU A 264 -2.70 20.86 3.42
CA GLU A 264 -3.95 21.58 3.23
C GLU A 264 -5.01 21.24 4.27
N GLY A 265 -4.98 20.02 4.83
CA GLY A 265 -6.03 19.52 5.71
C GLY A 265 -5.59 18.52 6.76
N PRO A 266 -6.53 18.15 7.64
CA PRO A 266 -6.26 17.18 8.71
C PRO A 266 -6.12 15.74 8.20
N GLY A 267 -6.59 15.42 6.99
CA GLY A 267 -6.45 14.10 6.37
C GLY A 267 -7.15 13.00 7.17
N ILE A 268 -8.44 13.17 7.50
CA ILE A 268 -9.11 12.24 8.43
C ILE A 268 -9.59 10.98 7.72
N ASN A 269 -10.03 11.10 6.47
CA ASN A 269 -10.22 9.93 5.62
C ASN A 269 -8.89 9.51 4.99
N ASP A 270 -8.12 10.44 4.47
CA ASP A 270 -6.82 10.23 3.81
C ASP A 270 -5.62 10.67 4.69
N ASN A 271 -4.92 9.78 5.42
CA ASN A 271 -5.34 8.40 5.69
C ASN A 271 -5.44 8.16 7.20
N GLY A 272 -6.15 9.07 7.88
CA GLY A 272 -6.57 8.85 9.27
C GLY A 272 -7.40 7.58 9.40
N SER A 273 -8.28 7.29 8.40
CA SER A 273 -9.20 6.15 8.45
C SER A 273 -8.46 4.81 8.47
N GLY A 274 -7.51 4.60 7.57
CA GLY A 274 -6.66 3.40 7.58
C GLY A 274 -5.79 3.32 8.82
N SER A 275 -5.12 4.42 9.18
CA SER A 275 -4.27 4.53 10.36
C SER A 275 -5.01 4.18 11.67
N ALA A 276 -6.25 4.66 11.83
CA ALA A 276 -7.09 4.35 13.00
C ALA A 276 -7.62 2.90 12.95
N ALA A 277 -7.95 2.39 11.77
CA ALA A 277 -8.43 1.02 11.61
C ALA A 277 -7.37 -0.02 11.97
N ILE A 278 -6.12 0.18 11.52
CA ILE A 278 -5.03 -0.74 11.90
C ILE A 278 -4.64 -0.57 13.37
N LEU A 279 -4.76 0.64 13.96
CA LEU A 279 -4.55 0.84 15.39
C LEU A 279 -5.55 0.05 16.23
N GLU A 280 -6.86 0.21 16.00
CA GLU A 280 -7.86 -0.53 16.76
C GLU A 280 -7.72 -2.05 16.55
N THR A 281 -7.38 -2.48 15.32
CA THR A 281 -7.08 -3.89 15.05
C THR A 281 -5.90 -4.39 15.87
N ALA A 282 -4.80 -3.62 15.95
CA ALA A 282 -3.65 -3.95 16.77
C ALA A 282 -4.02 -4.05 18.26
N LEU A 283 -4.80 -3.10 18.79
CA LEU A 283 -5.24 -3.10 20.18
C LEU A 283 -6.08 -4.33 20.51
N ARG A 284 -6.96 -4.77 19.60
CA ARG A 284 -7.78 -5.98 19.79
C ARG A 284 -6.97 -7.26 19.60
N LEU A 285 -6.01 -7.27 18.68
CA LEU A 285 -5.11 -8.41 18.47
C LEU A 285 -4.24 -8.67 19.70
N ALA A 286 -3.81 -7.61 20.39
CA ALA A 286 -3.06 -7.73 21.65
C ALA A 286 -3.83 -8.45 22.78
N GLU A 287 -5.15 -8.52 22.69
CA GLU A 287 -6.00 -9.25 23.66
C GLU A 287 -6.08 -10.75 23.34
N GLU A 288 -5.61 -11.18 22.15
CA GLU A 288 -5.54 -12.59 21.75
C GLU A 288 -4.38 -13.32 22.48
N GLY A 289 -4.33 -14.62 22.28
CA GLY A 289 -3.28 -15.47 22.84
C GLY A 289 -1.97 -15.43 22.07
N GLU A 290 -1.32 -16.59 21.96
CA GLU A 290 -0.14 -16.73 21.11
C GLU A 290 -0.57 -16.79 19.64
N LEU A 291 0.11 -16.01 18.81
CA LEU A 291 -0.07 -15.99 17.35
C LEU A 291 0.88 -17.00 16.71
N GLU A 292 0.49 -17.56 15.58
CA GLU A 292 1.38 -18.42 14.78
C GLU A 292 2.44 -17.59 14.06
N ASN A 293 2.00 -16.51 13.37
CA ASN A 293 2.85 -15.61 12.64
C ASN A 293 2.93 -14.26 13.36
N GLN A 294 4.11 -13.64 13.37
CA GLN A 294 4.27 -12.28 13.86
C GLN A 294 3.49 -11.31 12.99
N VAL A 295 2.83 -10.33 13.62
CA VAL A 295 2.20 -9.22 12.91
C VAL A 295 2.99 -7.95 13.20
N ARG A 296 3.41 -7.28 12.13
CA ARG A 296 4.12 -6.00 12.16
C ARG A 296 3.21 -4.92 11.62
N PHE A 297 2.73 -4.06 12.49
CA PHE A 297 1.97 -2.88 12.10
C PHE A 297 2.91 -1.73 11.77
N ALA A 298 2.60 -0.98 10.73
CA ALA A 298 3.41 0.14 10.27
C ALA A 298 2.53 1.34 9.93
N TRP A 299 2.90 2.50 10.47
CA TRP A 299 2.35 3.79 10.13
C TRP A 299 3.41 4.54 9.35
N TRP A 300 3.20 4.60 8.03
CA TRP A 300 4.17 5.21 7.13
C TRP A 300 4.13 6.72 7.24
N GLY A 301 5.27 7.35 7.04
CA GLY A 301 5.39 8.79 6.94
C GLY A 301 5.80 9.20 5.53
N ALA A 302 5.39 10.39 5.12
CA ALA A 302 5.72 10.94 3.81
C ALA A 302 5.22 10.08 2.63
N GLU A 303 4.05 9.47 2.78
CA GLU A 303 3.32 8.86 1.68
C GLU A 303 2.92 9.92 0.67
N GLU A 304 2.32 10.99 1.16
CA GLU A 304 1.77 12.14 0.42
C GLU A 304 2.81 12.90 -0.44
N VAL A 305 4.08 12.62 -0.22
CA VAL A 305 5.18 13.19 -1.01
C VAL A 305 5.91 12.14 -1.84
N GLY A 306 5.23 11.03 -2.16
CA GLY A 306 5.68 10.02 -3.09
C GLY A 306 6.06 8.69 -2.47
N LEU A 307 5.28 8.17 -1.52
CA LEU A 307 5.41 6.84 -0.91
C LEU A 307 6.77 6.63 -0.19
N VAL A 308 7.39 7.74 0.26
CA VAL A 308 8.81 7.72 0.67
C VAL A 308 9.04 6.80 1.86
N GLY A 309 8.12 6.80 2.84
CA GLY A 309 8.29 6.00 4.05
C GLY A 309 8.25 4.51 3.83
N SER A 310 7.29 4.02 3.05
CA SER A 310 7.17 2.59 2.73
C SER A 310 8.34 2.11 1.87
N TYR A 311 8.76 2.89 0.86
CA TYR A 311 9.97 2.59 0.09
C TYR A 311 11.22 2.61 0.96
N ALA A 312 11.39 3.61 1.85
CA ALA A 312 12.54 3.67 2.76
C ALA A 312 12.59 2.45 3.70
N TYR A 313 11.43 1.95 4.12
CA TYR A 313 11.34 0.73 4.92
C TYR A 313 11.81 -0.48 4.11
N VAL A 314 11.25 -0.72 2.94
CA VAL A 314 11.58 -1.88 2.08
C VAL A 314 13.05 -1.85 1.66
N ASP A 315 13.56 -0.68 1.22
CA ASP A 315 14.95 -0.51 0.77
C ASP A 315 15.98 -0.69 1.89
N ALA A 316 15.60 -0.45 3.14
CA ALA A 316 16.48 -0.63 4.29
C ALA A 316 16.63 -2.09 4.73
N LEU A 317 15.66 -2.95 4.36
CA LEU A 317 15.66 -4.35 4.79
C LEU A 317 16.69 -5.17 3.99
N PRO A 318 17.49 -6.03 4.67
CA PRO A 318 18.30 -7.04 3.99
C PRO A 318 17.41 -8.06 3.24
N GLU A 319 17.93 -8.65 2.16
CA GLU A 319 17.22 -9.69 1.39
C GLU A 319 16.71 -10.85 2.27
N GLU A 320 17.44 -11.19 3.35
CA GLU A 320 17.02 -12.21 4.31
C GLU A 320 15.74 -11.80 5.05
N GLU A 321 15.65 -10.55 5.53
CA GLU A 321 14.48 -10.03 6.24
C GLU A 321 13.29 -9.80 5.28
N LEU A 322 13.54 -9.32 4.05
CA LEU A 322 12.50 -9.23 3.02
C LEU A 322 11.84 -10.58 2.73
N SER A 323 12.65 -11.66 2.71
CA SER A 323 12.15 -13.03 2.47
C SER A 323 11.33 -13.60 3.63
N GLN A 324 11.37 -12.97 4.82
CA GLN A 324 10.58 -13.33 5.98
C GLN A 324 9.21 -12.66 6.01
N ILE A 325 8.98 -11.68 5.13
CA ILE A 325 7.66 -11.04 5.00
C ILE A 325 6.77 -11.94 4.16
N ALA A 326 5.74 -12.49 4.79
CA ALA A 326 4.79 -13.40 4.17
C ALA A 326 3.78 -12.67 3.28
N ALA A 327 3.31 -11.50 3.73
CA ALA A 327 2.34 -10.65 3.05
C ALA A 327 2.41 -9.22 3.56
N TYR A 328 1.97 -8.28 2.73
CA TYR A 328 1.68 -6.90 3.09
C TYR A 328 0.20 -6.59 2.89
N LEU A 329 -0.44 -6.02 3.91
CA LEU A 329 -1.82 -5.55 3.87
C LEU A 329 -1.83 -4.03 3.88
N ASN A 330 -2.37 -3.41 2.83
CA ASN A 330 -2.45 -1.97 2.66
C ASN A 330 -3.85 -1.44 2.97
N PHE A 331 -3.93 -0.43 3.83
CA PHE A 331 -5.20 0.20 4.17
C PHE A 331 -5.09 1.71 4.03
N ASP A 332 -5.64 2.18 2.94
CA ASP A 332 -5.63 3.57 2.56
C ASP A 332 -7.05 3.99 2.19
N MET A 333 -7.56 5.07 2.84
CA MET A 333 -8.92 5.57 2.65
C MET A 333 -10.00 4.49 2.77
N VAL A 334 -10.26 4.03 3.99
CA VAL A 334 -11.25 2.98 4.29
C VAL A 334 -12.60 3.51 4.80
N GLY A 335 -12.80 4.84 4.73
CA GLY A 335 -13.97 5.54 5.25
C GLY A 335 -14.58 6.60 4.34
N SER A 336 -14.40 6.54 3.02
CA SER A 336 -14.82 7.58 2.08
C SER A 336 -16.32 7.89 2.13
N PRO A 337 -16.75 9.17 2.00
CA PRO A 337 -18.17 9.56 2.21
C PRO A 337 -19.11 9.03 1.12
N ASN A 338 -18.66 8.95 -0.12
CA ASN A 338 -19.41 8.40 -1.26
C ASN A 338 -18.82 7.06 -1.70
N TYR A 339 -18.55 6.18 -0.73
CA TYR A 339 -17.70 5.01 -0.81
C TYR A 339 -18.11 3.95 -1.85
N VAL A 340 -17.12 3.26 -2.37
CA VAL A 340 -17.19 1.87 -2.85
C VAL A 340 -16.59 0.94 -1.79
N VAL A 341 -16.78 -0.37 -1.94
CA VAL A 341 -16.00 -1.37 -1.20
C VAL A 341 -15.21 -2.13 -2.24
N ALA A 342 -13.90 -1.93 -2.22
CA ALA A 342 -13.01 -2.49 -3.22
C ALA A 342 -11.84 -3.24 -2.57
N THR A 343 -11.34 -4.27 -3.26
CA THR A 343 -10.07 -4.96 -2.97
C THR A 343 -9.09 -4.73 -4.11
N TYR A 344 -7.80 -4.68 -3.81
CA TYR A 344 -6.79 -4.57 -4.89
C TYR A 344 -6.77 -5.86 -5.71
N ASP A 345 -6.96 -5.71 -7.03
CA ASP A 345 -7.08 -6.77 -8.05
C ASP A 345 -5.74 -7.50 -8.24
N ALA A 346 -5.48 -8.46 -7.38
CA ALA A 346 -4.21 -9.18 -7.36
C ALA A 346 -4.20 -10.39 -8.32
N ASP A 347 -5.36 -10.84 -8.80
CA ASP A 347 -5.48 -11.91 -9.80
C ASP A 347 -5.62 -11.37 -11.23
N GLU A 348 -5.60 -10.04 -11.39
CA GLU A 348 -5.78 -9.32 -12.66
C GLU A 348 -7.08 -9.70 -13.40
N SER A 349 -8.13 -10.01 -12.63
CA SER A 349 -9.42 -10.44 -13.18
C SER A 349 -10.18 -9.31 -13.86
N THR A 350 -9.97 -8.08 -13.42
CA THR A 350 -10.64 -6.87 -13.91
C THR A 350 -9.66 -5.87 -14.54
N PHE A 351 -8.52 -5.61 -13.90
CA PHE A 351 -7.55 -4.60 -14.31
C PHE A 351 -6.18 -5.22 -14.59
N PRO A 352 -5.50 -4.83 -15.69
CA PRO A 352 -4.08 -5.16 -15.83
C PRO A 352 -3.26 -4.28 -14.88
N ALA A 353 -2.42 -4.88 -14.05
CA ALA A 353 -1.50 -4.14 -13.20
C ALA A 353 -0.30 -3.61 -14.00
N PRO A 354 0.26 -2.41 -13.68
CA PRO A 354 1.49 -1.90 -14.29
C PRO A 354 2.70 -2.83 -14.09
N ALA A 355 2.78 -3.48 -12.94
CA ALA A 355 3.68 -4.59 -12.66
C ALA A 355 2.84 -5.78 -12.19
N ALA A 356 3.16 -7.00 -12.66
CA ALA A 356 2.42 -8.20 -12.27
C ALA A 356 2.46 -8.37 -10.74
N PRO A 357 1.32 -8.55 -10.07
CA PRO A 357 1.29 -8.77 -8.63
C PRO A 357 2.14 -9.99 -8.25
N PRO A 358 2.89 -9.93 -7.14
CA PRO A 358 3.71 -11.06 -6.68
C PRO A 358 2.90 -12.32 -6.44
N ALA A 359 3.54 -13.48 -6.63
CA ALA A 359 2.89 -14.77 -6.37
C ALA A 359 2.41 -14.82 -4.91
N GLY A 360 1.13 -15.17 -4.71
CA GLY A 360 0.46 -15.17 -3.41
C GLY A 360 -0.44 -13.96 -3.17
N SER A 361 -0.31 -12.87 -3.94
CA SER A 361 -1.17 -11.68 -3.78
C SER A 361 -2.65 -12.02 -3.98
N ALA A 362 -3.00 -12.85 -4.95
CA ALA A 362 -4.38 -13.33 -5.14
C ALA A 362 -4.93 -14.06 -3.90
N ALA A 363 -4.10 -14.83 -3.20
CA ALA A 363 -4.54 -15.49 -1.96
C ALA A 363 -4.72 -14.48 -0.80
N VAL A 364 -4.02 -13.35 -0.81
CA VAL A 364 -4.28 -12.25 0.14
C VAL A 364 -5.60 -11.56 -0.20
N GLU A 365 -5.88 -11.31 -1.47
CA GLU A 365 -7.16 -10.78 -1.95
C GLU A 365 -8.33 -11.70 -1.59
N ASP A 366 -8.17 -13.02 -1.81
CA ASP A 366 -9.18 -14.04 -1.47
C ASP A 366 -9.64 -13.96 0.00
N VAL A 367 -8.77 -13.58 0.93
CA VAL A 367 -9.14 -13.42 2.35
C VAL A 367 -10.21 -12.34 2.52
N PHE A 368 -10.12 -11.24 1.80
CA PHE A 368 -11.10 -10.15 1.86
C PHE A 368 -12.38 -10.50 1.10
N THR A 369 -12.25 -11.02 -0.11
CA THR A 369 -13.40 -11.38 -0.96
C THR A 369 -14.23 -12.50 -0.34
N ASP A 370 -13.60 -13.51 0.28
CA ASP A 370 -14.28 -14.57 1.04
C ASP A 370 -14.99 -14.01 2.27
N TYR A 371 -14.37 -13.08 3.00
CA TYR A 371 -15.03 -12.40 4.12
C TYR A 371 -16.28 -11.65 3.65
N PHE A 372 -16.19 -10.81 2.62
CA PHE A 372 -17.33 -10.07 2.09
C PHE A 372 -18.42 -11.01 1.53
N ALA A 373 -18.03 -12.10 0.86
CA ALA A 373 -18.98 -13.12 0.43
C ALA A 373 -19.71 -13.76 1.61
N SER A 374 -19.01 -14.06 2.72
CA SER A 374 -19.59 -14.66 3.94
C SER A 374 -20.61 -13.76 4.62
N THR A 375 -20.42 -12.43 4.55
CA THR A 375 -21.31 -11.42 5.12
C THR A 375 -22.40 -10.95 4.14
N GLY A 376 -22.29 -11.34 2.86
CA GLY A 376 -23.20 -10.91 1.78
C GLY A 376 -22.97 -9.47 1.34
N GLN A 377 -21.82 -8.89 1.65
CA GLN A 377 -21.40 -7.56 1.23
C GLN A 377 -20.90 -7.59 -0.21
N PRO A 378 -21.41 -6.75 -1.13
CA PRO A 378 -20.79 -6.57 -2.45
C PRO A 378 -19.37 -6.00 -2.32
N VAL A 379 -18.49 -6.46 -3.17
CA VAL A 379 -17.13 -5.94 -3.33
C VAL A 379 -16.82 -5.84 -4.82
N ILE A 380 -15.99 -4.90 -5.21
CA ILE A 380 -15.45 -4.74 -6.57
C ILE A 380 -13.92 -4.73 -6.51
N ASP A 381 -13.29 -4.83 -7.67
CA ASP A 381 -11.85 -4.72 -7.76
C ASP A 381 -11.43 -3.25 -7.91
N THR A 382 -10.24 -2.94 -7.39
CA THR A 382 -9.52 -1.69 -7.68
C THR A 382 -8.12 -2.01 -8.20
N ALA A 383 -7.60 -1.17 -9.10
CA ALA A 383 -6.32 -1.44 -9.74
C ALA A 383 -5.13 -1.21 -8.79
N PHE A 384 -4.07 -1.98 -8.95
CA PHE A 384 -2.74 -1.61 -8.45
C PHE A 384 -2.14 -0.54 -9.36
N ASP A 385 -2.48 0.70 -9.16
CA ASP A 385 -2.05 1.84 -9.99
C ASP A 385 -0.76 2.53 -9.51
N GLY A 386 -0.24 2.11 -8.34
CA GLY A 386 0.99 2.63 -7.74
C GLY A 386 0.79 3.90 -6.90
N ARG A 387 -0.44 4.22 -6.50
CA ARG A 387 -0.79 5.43 -5.75
C ARG A 387 -0.85 5.23 -4.23
N SER A 388 -0.39 4.10 -3.69
CA SER A 388 -0.36 3.85 -2.25
C SER A 388 0.81 2.95 -1.85
N ASP A 389 1.06 2.81 -0.56
CA ASP A 389 2.23 2.18 0.07
C ASP A 389 2.46 0.70 -0.29
N TYR A 390 1.50 0.04 -0.95
CA TYR A 390 1.73 -1.31 -1.49
C TYR A 390 2.80 -1.35 -2.59
N ALA A 391 3.07 -0.22 -3.26
CA ALA A 391 3.94 -0.18 -4.43
C ALA A 391 5.35 -0.70 -4.13
N GLY A 392 5.99 -0.21 -3.06
CA GLY A 392 7.33 -0.66 -2.66
C GLY A 392 7.39 -2.15 -2.32
N PHE A 393 6.33 -2.70 -1.73
CA PHE A 393 6.24 -4.12 -1.39
C PHE A 393 6.07 -5.00 -2.64
N ILE A 394 5.23 -4.59 -3.59
CA ILE A 394 5.07 -5.27 -4.89
C ILE A 394 6.39 -5.26 -5.66
N ASP A 395 7.08 -4.12 -5.73
CA ASP A 395 8.39 -3.99 -6.38
C ASP A 395 9.45 -4.91 -5.76
N ALA A 396 9.35 -5.16 -4.45
CA ALA A 396 10.21 -6.10 -3.73
C ALA A 396 9.77 -7.57 -3.88
N GLY A 397 8.64 -7.85 -4.56
CA GLY A 397 8.12 -9.19 -4.75
C GLY A 397 7.32 -9.76 -3.57
N ILE A 398 6.85 -8.91 -2.65
CA ILE A 398 6.08 -9.30 -1.47
C ILE A 398 4.59 -9.36 -1.84
N PRO A 399 3.89 -10.49 -1.57
CA PRO A 399 2.46 -10.61 -1.82
C PRO A 399 1.67 -9.53 -1.10
N SER A 400 0.80 -8.80 -1.82
CA SER A 400 0.10 -7.64 -1.28
C SER A 400 -1.36 -7.60 -1.74
N SER A 401 -2.25 -7.13 -0.88
CA SER A 401 -3.61 -6.68 -1.19
C SER A 401 -4.13 -5.81 -0.03
N GLY A 402 -5.40 -5.42 -0.06
CA GLY A 402 -6.03 -4.60 0.97
C GLY A 402 -7.43 -4.18 0.58
N VAL A 403 -7.99 -3.25 1.37
CA VAL A 403 -9.33 -2.69 1.15
C VAL A 403 -9.23 -1.19 0.94
N PHE A 404 -10.01 -0.69 -0.01
CA PHE A 404 -10.08 0.71 -0.41
C PHE A 404 -11.54 1.15 -0.60
N THR A 405 -11.86 2.40 -0.30
CA THR A 405 -13.23 2.92 -0.44
C THR A 405 -13.39 4.02 -1.48
N GLY A 406 -12.32 4.30 -2.22
CA GLY A 406 -12.30 5.28 -3.31
C GLY A 406 -11.82 6.66 -2.90
N ALA A 407 -11.15 7.35 -3.80
CA ALA A 407 -10.63 8.70 -3.66
C ALA A 407 -11.33 9.67 -4.65
N ASP A 408 -10.58 10.21 -5.60
CA ASP A 408 -11.01 11.20 -6.59
C ASP A 408 -11.76 10.63 -7.81
N ASP A 409 -11.86 9.30 -7.93
CA ASP A 409 -12.62 8.66 -8.99
C ASP A 409 -14.13 8.94 -8.86
N ILE A 410 -14.77 9.11 -10.02
CA ILE A 410 -16.20 9.50 -10.09
C ILE A 410 -17.10 8.28 -10.00
N LYS A 411 -18.01 8.30 -9.04
CA LYS A 411 -18.97 7.23 -8.80
C LYS A 411 -19.87 6.97 -9.98
N THR A 412 -19.87 5.73 -10.47
CA THR A 412 -20.67 5.25 -11.59
C THR A 412 -22.10 4.88 -11.17
N PRO A 413 -23.06 4.78 -12.11
CA PRO A 413 -24.38 4.24 -11.82
C PRO A 413 -24.37 2.79 -11.32
N GLU A 414 -23.42 1.99 -11.78
CA GLU A 414 -23.22 0.59 -11.43
C GLU A 414 -22.76 0.47 -9.97
N GLU A 415 -21.80 1.26 -9.55
CA GLU A 415 -21.33 1.35 -8.17
C GLU A 415 -22.42 1.87 -7.23
N ALA A 416 -23.15 2.89 -7.65
CA ALA A 416 -24.27 3.39 -6.86
C ALA A 416 -25.42 2.38 -6.68
N ALA A 417 -25.59 1.45 -7.63
CA ALA A 417 -26.53 0.35 -7.48
C ALA A 417 -26.07 -0.69 -6.44
N LEU A 418 -24.77 -0.83 -6.20
CA LEU A 418 -24.19 -1.76 -5.24
C LEU A 418 -24.05 -1.12 -3.84
N PHE A 419 -23.58 0.12 -3.78
CA PHE A 419 -23.14 0.75 -2.53
C PHE A 419 -23.97 1.99 -2.14
N GLY A 420 -24.92 2.42 -3.00
CA GLY A 420 -25.61 3.69 -2.79
C GLY A 420 -24.73 4.89 -3.15
N GLY A 421 -25.06 6.05 -2.59
CA GLY A 421 -24.30 7.29 -2.82
C GLY A 421 -24.79 8.09 -4.03
N VAL A 422 -23.97 9.04 -4.49
CA VAL A 422 -24.32 10.02 -5.52
C VAL A 422 -23.50 9.77 -6.78
N VAL A 423 -24.21 9.42 -7.86
CA VAL A 423 -23.60 9.23 -9.19
C VAL A 423 -23.09 10.55 -9.74
N GLY A 424 -21.86 10.55 -10.24
CA GLY A 424 -21.26 11.73 -10.86
C GLY A 424 -20.45 12.60 -9.90
N ASP A 425 -20.49 12.30 -8.59
CA ASP A 425 -19.61 12.90 -7.60
C ASP A 425 -18.41 11.96 -7.35
N ALA A 426 -17.29 12.50 -6.88
CA ALA A 426 -16.14 11.69 -6.48
C ALA A 426 -16.51 10.74 -5.32
N HIS A 427 -15.75 9.64 -5.16
CA HIS A 427 -15.90 8.78 -3.99
C HIS A 427 -15.55 9.54 -2.72
N ASP A 428 -14.51 10.38 -2.76
CA ASP A 428 -14.20 11.37 -1.75
C ASP A 428 -14.08 12.77 -2.38
N PRO A 429 -15.12 13.60 -2.30
CA PRO A 429 -15.08 14.94 -2.88
C PRO A 429 -14.18 15.93 -2.12
N ASN A 430 -13.70 15.55 -0.94
CA ASN A 430 -12.82 16.36 -0.10
C ASN A 430 -11.38 15.83 -0.05
N TYR A 431 -11.07 14.87 -0.92
CA TYR A 431 -9.71 14.33 -1.07
C TYR A 431 -8.67 15.45 -1.23
N HIS A 432 -7.57 15.40 -0.47
CA HIS A 432 -6.48 16.37 -0.44
C HIS A 432 -6.94 17.82 -0.17
N SER A 433 -7.92 18.01 0.73
CA SER A 433 -8.44 19.34 1.05
C SER A 433 -8.58 19.59 2.56
N ALA A 434 -8.82 20.84 2.91
CA ALA A 434 -9.08 21.23 4.30
C ALA A 434 -10.37 20.64 4.88
N GLU A 435 -11.28 20.24 4.03
CA GLU A 435 -12.57 19.64 4.32
C GLU A 435 -12.50 18.11 4.53
N ASP A 436 -11.30 17.47 4.35
CA ASP A 436 -11.09 16.08 4.75
C ASP A 436 -10.96 15.97 6.27
N ASP A 437 -12.07 16.22 6.94
CA ASP A 437 -12.24 16.20 8.38
C ASP A 437 -13.22 15.09 8.82
N LEU A 438 -13.62 15.08 10.09
CA LEU A 438 -14.56 14.06 10.61
C LEU A 438 -15.92 14.03 9.89
N ASP A 439 -16.39 15.15 9.35
CA ASP A 439 -17.65 15.22 8.59
C ASP A 439 -17.50 14.55 7.21
N ASN A 440 -16.26 14.34 6.74
CA ASN A 440 -15.93 13.64 5.50
C ASN A 440 -15.86 12.11 5.67
N VAL A 441 -15.94 11.56 6.88
CA VAL A 441 -15.82 10.12 7.11
C VAL A 441 -17.18 9.43 7.20
N SER A 442 -17.39 8.40 6.39
CA SER A 442 -18.57 7.54 6.42
C SER A 442 -18.46 6.45 7.48
N LEU A 443 -19.22 6.59 8.56
CA LEU A 443 -19.33 5.54 9.57
C LEU A 443 -19.91 4.23 9.00
N ASP A 444 -20.74 4.31 7.95
CA ASP A 444 -21.30 3.12 7.30
C ASP A 444 -20.21 2.39 6.46
N ALA A 445 -19.29 3.12 5.82
CA ALA A 445 -18.11 2.52 5.18
C ALA A 445 -17.24 1.81 6.22
N LEU A 446 -16.91 2.49 7.33
CA LEU A 446 -16.10 1.90 8.41
C LEU A 446 -16.74 0.64 9.01
N ARG A 447 -18.08 0.58 9.13
CA ARG A 447 -18.79 -0.63 9.61
C ARG A 447 -18.63 -1.84 8.70
N ILE A 448 -18.28 -1.61 7.44
CA ILE A 448 -18.02 -2.67 6.46
C ILE A 448 -16.52 -3.02 6.43
N THR A 449 -15.67 -2.03 6.35
CA THR A 449 -14.23 -2.22 6.12
C THR A 449 -13.46 -2.63 7.37
N VAL A 450 -13.75 -2.01 8.53
CA VAL A 450 -13.02 -2.28 9.77
C VAL A 450 -13.08 -3.76 10.21
N PRO A 451 -14.25 -4.43 10.22
CA PRO A 451 -14.28 -5.85 10.53
C PRO A 451 -13.55 -6.73 9.50
N SER A 452 -13.52 -6.34 8.21
CA SER A 452 -12.79 -7.09 7.18
C SER A 452 -11.28 -6.99 7.36
N ILE A 453 -10.77 -5.80 7.75
CA ILE A 453 -9.37 -5.57 8.11
C ILE A 453 -8.97 -6.47 9.27
N ALA A 454 -9.73 -6.43 10.35
CA ALA A 454 -9.45 -7.25 11.52
C ALA A 454 -9.52 -8.76 11.22
N PHE A 455 -10.49 -9.20 10.40
CA PHE A 455 -10.60 -10.58 9.96
C PHE A 455 -9.37 -11.02 9.16
N ALA A 456 -8.91 -10.20 8.21
CA ALA A 456 -7.75 -10.52 7.38
C ALA A 456 -6.47 -10.60 8.20
N VAL A 457 -6.24 -9.63 9.10
CA VAL A 457 -5.10 -9.63 10.02
C VAL A 457 -5.12 -10.88 10.91
N GLY A 458 -6.27 -11.20 11.52
CA GLY A 458 -6.42 -12.40 12.35
C GLY A 458 -6.22 -13.70 11.55
N SER A 459 -6.74 -13.77 10.32
CA SER A 459 -6.60 -14.97 9.48
C SER A 459 -5.13 -15.23 9.10
N LEU A 460 -4.42 -14.18 8.68
CA LEU A 460 -3.02 -14.31 8.27
C LEU A 460 -2.06 -14.43 9.45
N SER A 461 -2.43 -13.92 10.63
CA SER A 461 -1.66 -14.19 11.88
C SER A 461 -1.70 -15.67 12.27
N GLU A 462 -2.74 -16.41 11.87
CA GLU A 462 -2.87 -17.84 12.14
C GLU A 462 -2.31 -18.73 11.02
N SER A 463 -2.43 -18.31 9.75
CA SER A 463 -1.91 -19.11 8.63
C SER A 463 -1.66 -18.26 7.38
N THR A 464 -0.47 -18.41 6.82
CA THR A 464 -0.11 -17.87 5.50
C THR A 464 0.11 -18.98 4.45
N GLU A 465 -0.35 -20.22 4.73
CA GLU A 465 -0.10 -21.38 3.86
C GLU A 465 -0.61 -21.16 2.43
N ALA A 466 -1.76 -20.51 2.27
CA ALA A 466 -2.31 -20.20 0.95
C ALA A 466 -1.49 -19.12 0.21
N VAL A 467 -0.81 -18.23 0.93
CA VAL A 467 -0.06 -17.10 0.37
C VAL A 467 1.34 -17.54 -0.07
N ASN A 468 2.10 -18.17 0.82
CA ASN A 468 3.52 -18.48 0.61
C ASN A 468 3.88 -19.96 0.81
N GLY A 469 2.91 -20.82 1.14
CA GLY A 469 3.11 -22.26 1.35
C GLY A 469 3.69 -22.62 2.73
N VAL A 470 3.81 -21.65 3.65
CA VAL A 470 4.30 -21.89 5.01
C VAL A 470 3.14 -22.36 5.88
N ALA A 471 3.13 -23.65 6.23
CA ALA A 471 2.10 -24.22 7.08
C ALA A 471 2.29 -23.82 8.55
N PRO A 472 1.18 -23.68 9.32
CA PRO A 472 1.25 -23.46 10.76
C PRO A 472 2.03 -24.56 11.48
N ILE A 473 2.71 -24.20 12.58
CA ILE A 473 3.42 -25.17 13.44
C ILE A 473 2.38 -25.99 14.20
N VAL A 474 2.26 -27.25 13.86
CA VAL A 474 1.39 -28.16 14.60
C VAL A 474 2.14 -28.64 15.84
N ASP A 475 1.77 -28.13 17.02
CA ASP A 475 2.24 -28.70 18.25
C ASP A 475 1.79 -30.17 18.30
N GLU A 476 2.72 -31.14 18.12
CA GLU A 476 2.42 -32.51 18.38
C GLU A 476 1.95 -32.62 19.84
N ALA A 477 0.68 -32.97 20.04
CA ALA A 477 0.16 -33.22 21.39
C ALA A 477 1.12 -34.12 22.14
N PRO A 478 1.50 -33.81 23.41
CA PRO A 478 2.47 -34.60 24.17
C PRO A 478 2.04 -36.06 24.13
N ILE A 479 2.88 -36.90 23.54
CA ILE A 479 2.65 -38.35 23.55
C ILE A 479 2.55 -38.76 25.01
N ASP A 480 1.35 -39.09 25.47
CA ASP A 480 1.15 -39.64 26.81
C ASP A 480 2.03 -40.90 26.96
N PRO A 481 3.12 -40.85 27.75
CA PRO A 481 4.02 -42.00 27.91
C PRO A 481 3.35 -43.21 28.60
N GLY A 482 2.06 -43.09 28.94
CA GLY A 482 1.26 -44.13 29.58
C GLY A 482 0.25 -44.82 28.67
N SER A 483 0.05 -44.38 27.40
CA SER A 483 -0.85 -45.08 26.49
C SER A 483 -0.20 -46.38 26.00
N PRO A 484 -0.79 -47.56 26.27
CA PRO A 484 -0.25 -48.83 25.74
C PRO A 484 -0.35 -48.79 24.19
N VAL A 485 0.79 -48.82 23.53
CA VAL A 485 0.88 -49.04 22.09
C VAL A 485 0.28 -50.41 21.79
N THR A 486 -0.96 -50.43 21.34
CA THR A 486 -1.57 -51.66 20.82
C THR A 486 -0.90 -51.92 19.47
N PRO A 487 -0.17 -53.04 19.31
CA PRO A 487 0.42 -53.36 18.00
C PRO A 487 -0.70 -53.48 16.98
N GLY A 488 -0.66 -52.62 15.95
CA GLY A 488 -1.56 -52.74 14.81
C GLY A 488 -1.45 -54.14 14.20
N PRO A 489 -2.51 -54.67 13.57
CA PRO A 489 -2.43 -55.94 12.87
C PRO A 489 -1.34 -55.88 11.81
N PRO A 490 -0.54 -56.96 11.64
CA PRO A 490 0.53 -56.97 10.65
C PRO A 490 -0.05 -56.64 9.25
N ALA A 491 0.58 -55.69 8.59
CA ALA A 491 0.23 -55.31 7.20
C ALA A 491 0.23 -56.58 6.34
N ALA A 492 -0.90 -56.86 5.69
CA ALA A 492 -1.00 -57.94 4.73
C ALA A 492 0.00 -57.68 3.61
N GLN A 493 0.99 -58.56 3.46
CA GLN A 493 1.88 -58.52 2.33
C GLN A 493 1.06 -58.86 1.09
N GLU A 494 0.90 -57.87 0.20
CA GLU A 494 0.39 -58.12 -1.14
C GLU A 494 1.36 -59.07 -1.86
N PRO A 495 0.84 -60.07 -2.60
CA PRO A 495 1.69 -60.99 -3.37
C PRO A 495 2.40 -60.24 -4.49
N ILE A 496 3.72 -60.39 -4.54
CA ILE A 496 4.56 -59.91 -5.65
C ILE A 496 4.10 -60.60 -6.91
N GLU A 497 3.39 -59.89 -7.77
CA GLU A 497 3.12 -60.36 -9.15
C GLU A 497 4.46 -60.47 -9.90
N THR A 498 4.82 -61.71 -10.24
CA THR A 498 5.96 -62.01 -11.11
C THR A 498 5.63 -61.58 -12.55
N LEU A 499 6.37 -60.59 -13.04
CA LEU A 499 6.34 -60.17 -14.43
C LEU A 499 6.70 -61.38 -15.35
N PRO A 500 5.95 -61.60 -16.45
CA PRO A 500 6.31 -62.64 -17.40
C PRO A 500 7.60 -62.28 -18.17
N SER A 501 8.50 -63.24 -18.25
CA SER A 501 9.72 -63.17 -19.08
C SER A 501 9.34 -63.06 -20.56
N VAL A 502 9.62 -61.94 -21.21
CA VAL A 502 9.54 -61.79 -22.65
C VAL A 502 10.83 -62.30 -23.27
N GLY A 503 10.65 -63.34 -24.07
CA GLY A 503 11.73 -63.93 -24.89
C GLY A 503 12.22 -62.92 -25.93
N ALA A 504 13.54 -63.04 -26.19
CA ALA A 504 14.24 -62.31 -27.21
C ALA A 504 13.75 -62.76 -28.59
N ASP A 505 13.15 -61.84 -29.36
CA ASP A 505 13.25 -61.86 -30.83
C ASP A 505 13.44 -60.42 -31.31
N GLY A 506 14.63 -60.20 -31.88
CA GLY A 506 15.00 -58.91 -32.46
C GLY A 506 14.37 -58.68 -33.81
N SER A 507 13.90 -57.51 -34.04
CA SER A 507 14.12 -56.72 -35.26
C SER A 507 13.19 -55.51 -35.29
N ALA A 508 13.76 -54.36 -35.63
CA ALA A 508 13.14 -53.13 -36.13
C ALA A 508 12.23 -52.37 -35.16
N ILE A 509 12.83 -51.30 -34.57
CA ILE A 509 12.39 -49.88 -34.76
C ILE A 509 13.53 -48.99 -34.20
N SER A 510 14.51 -48.74 -35.05
CA SER A 510 15.40 -47.57 -34.93
C SER A 510 14.81 -46.51 -35.84
N ALA A 511 14.22 -45.44 -35.27
CA ALA A 511 14.05 -44.11 -35.88
C ALA A 511 12.91 -43.37 -35.22
N ALA A 512 13.14 -42.73 -34.07
CA ALA A 512 12.39 -41.58 -33.57
C ALA A 512 12.86 -41.15 -32.15
N LEU A 513 14.16 -40.99 -31.96
CA LEU A 513 14.72 -40.32 -30.75
C LEU A 513 16.03 -39.65 -31.11
N GLY A 514 15.95 -38.64 -31.96
CA GLY A 514 17.15 -37.92 -32.41
C GLY A 514 16.82 -36.54 -32.97
N ALA A 515 15.93 -35.77 -32.29
CA ALA A 515 15.68 -34.38 -32.70
C ALA A 515 15.03 -33.57 -31.57
N LEU A 516 15.56 -33.65 -30.34
CA LEU A 516 15.17 -32.69 -29.27
C LEU A 516 16.30 -32.50 -28.25
N LEU A 517 17.55 -32.35 -28.72
CA LEU A 517 18.71 -32.01 -27.88
C LEU A 517 19.74 -31.20 -28.68
N LEU A 518 19.30 -30.11 -29.33
CA LEU A 518 20.20 -29.16 -29.99
C LEU A 518 19.53 -27.78 -30.19
N LEU A 519 18.99 -27.17 -29.10
CA LEU A 519 18.58 -25.75 -29.06
C LEU A 519 18.58 -25.22 -27.61
N VAL A 520 19.57 -25.62 -26.79
CA VAL A 520 19.91 -24.91 -25.55
C VAL A 520 21.45 -24.78 -25.54
N GLY A 521 21.89 -23.72 -26.14
CA GLY A 521 23.30 -23.42 -26.16
C GLY A 521 23.62 -22.30 -27.15
N LEU A 522 23.31 -21.07 -26.78
CA LEU A 522 23.96 -19.81 -27.21
C LEU A 522 23.07 -18.62 -26.87
N GLY A 523 23.25 -18.06 -25.69
CA GLY A 523 22.57 -16.85 -25.23
C GLY A 523 23.12 -16.31 -23.90
N THR A 524 24.41 -16.58 -23.63
CA THR A 524 25.14 -15.84 -22.59
C THR A 524 25.95 -14.75 -23.27
N ALA A 525 25.41 -13.56 -23.30
CA ALA A 525 26.17 -12.35 -23.67
C ALA A 525 25.93 -11.27 -22.64
N LEU A 526 26.89 -11.09 -21.76
CA LEU A 526 27.37 -9.83 -21.17
C LEU A 526 26.29 -8.79 -20.74
N VAL A 527 25.96 -8.81 -19.44
CA VAL A 527 25.67 -7.58 -18.71
C VAL A 527 26.94 -7.20 -17.95
N THR A 528 27.64 -6.22 -18.44
CA THR A 528 28.80 -5.62 -17.78
C THR A 528 28.32 -4.76 -16.60
N ARG A 529 28.66 -5.18 -15.39
CA ARG A 529 28.64 -4.38 -14.18
C ARG A 529 29.43 -3.09 -14.39
N ALA A 530 28.76 -1.95 -14.43
CA ALA A 530 29.41 -0.66 -14.24
C ALA A 530 29.62 -0.45 -12.74
N GLY A 531 30.86 -0.48 -12.30
CA GLY A 531 31.25 -0.29 -10.91
C GLY A 531 31.00 1.15 -10.45
N ARG A 532 30.29 1.31 -9.36
CA ARG A 532 30.25 2.56 -8.59
C ARG A 532 31.61 2.81 -7.95
N ALA A 533 32.29 3.84 -8.42
CA ALA A 533 33.49 4.37 -7.75
C ALA A 533 33.04 5.17 -6.51
N ARG A 534 33.44 4.70 -5.33
CA ARG A 534 33.45 5.52 -4.10
C ARG A 534 34.39 6.71 -4.29
N VAL A 535 33.88 7.91 -4.17
CA VAL A 535 34.70 9.09 -3.94
C VAL A 535 34.62 9.40 -2.45
N SER A 536 35.70 9.18 -1.74
CA SER A 536 35.93 9.68 -0.39
C SER A 536 36.48 11.11 -0.48
N ARG A 537 35.76 12.08 0.00
CA ARG A 537 36.27 13.19 0.85
C ARG A 537 35.11 14.03 1.32
#